data_2a5eaf7f12d0c939fe0957dcd8df315c
#
_entry.id   2a5eaf7f12d0c939fe0957dcd8df315c
#
_cell.length_a   1.000
_cell.length_b   1.000
_cell.length_c   1.000
_cell.angle_alpha   90.00
_cell.angle_beta   90.00
_cell.angle_gamma   90.00
#
_symmetry.space_group_name_H-M   'P 1'
#
loop_
_entity.id
_entity.type
_entity.pdbx_description
1 polymer ?
#
loop_
_entity_poly.entity_id
_entity_poly.type
_entity_poly.pdbx_seq_one_letter_code
_entity_poly.pdbx_strand_id
1 'polypeptide(L)'
;KDPLGPLDVPADALYGVQTMRARQNFPISGLKPLWPFVQAQVWIKKAAALTHKETGRLDAKAADAIVAAADEVLARRHDAHFVVDPYQAGAGTSHNMNVNEVLANRANELLGGSRGTYAPVHPNDHVNMAQSTNDTIPTNIRLSALAQLGPLVAAFEGLRDALAAKGREFDHIVKAGRTHLQDAMPIRLGQEFAAYAGSMDRALRRVREAADYLRDLGIGGSAVGTGVTVEQEYPQLMNRHLREITGLELRVGEDRIQLMQSMGDAAAFSATLRGLAIYLSKSASDLRPVVMGPRR
;
A
#
# COMPACT_ATOMS: atom_id res chain seq x y z
N LYS A 1 -3.85 29.46 5.16
CA LYS A 1 -3.90 30.27 3.94
C LYS A 1 -3.07 29.58 2.85
N ASP A 2 -3.60 29.49 1.66
CA ASP A 2 -2.91 29.05 0.44
C ASP A 2 -3.10 30.07 -0.68
N PRO A 3 -2.65 29.84 -1.93
CA PRO A 3 -2.85 30.75 -3.06
C PRO A 3 -4.33 31.07 -3.35
N LEU A 4 -5.27 30.23 -2.95
CA LEU A 4 -6.71 30.44 -3.09
C LEU A 4 -7.32 31.28 -1.97
N GLY A 5 -6.53 31.66 -0.95
CA GLY A 5 -6.96 32.50 0.16
C GLY A 5 -7.05 31.77 1.51
N PRO A 6 -7.61 32.45 2.53
CA PRO A 6 -7.79 31.86 3.85
C PRO A 6 -8.93 30.83 3.85
N LEU A 7 -8.79 29.81 4.71
CA LEU A 7 -9.84 28.86 5.06
C LEU A 7 -9.66 28.44 6.51
N ASP A 8 -10.75 28.33 7.24
CA ASP A 8 -10.73 27.88 8.63
C ASP A 8 -10.47 26.38 8.71
N VAL A 9 -9.53 26.00 9.59
CA VAL A 9 -9.15 24.63 9.90
C VAL A 9 -9.31 24.44 11.40
N PRO A 10 -9.83 23.30 11.89
CA PRO A 10 -9.94 23.05 13.33
C PRO A 10 -8.61 23.29 14.05
N ALA A 11 -8.65 23.95 15.21
CA ALA A 11 -7.45 24.36 15.94
C ALA A 11 -6.58 23.19 16.41
N ASP A 12 -7.19 22.02 16.63
CA ASP A 12 -6.54 20.78 17.03
C ASP A 12 -6.01 19.96 15.83
N ALA A 13 -6.35 20.35 14.58
CA ALA A 13 -5.94 19.62 13.40
C ALA A 13 -4.43 19.78 13.11
N LEU A 14 -3.77 18.67 12.77
CA LEU A 14 -2.42 18.68 12.17
C LEU A 14 -2.46 18.85 10.65
N TYR A 15 -3.59 18.55 10.00
CA TYR A 15 -3.74 18.87 8.58
C TYR A 15 -3.99 20.37 8.39
N GLY A 16 -3.80 20.84 7.16
CA GLY A 16 -3.88 22.27 6.85
C GLY A 16 -5.00 22.61 5.86
N VAL A 17 -4.83 23.76 5.22
CA VAL A 17 -5.84 24.36 4.35
C VAL A 17 -6.08 23.55 3.07
N GLN A 18 -5.07 22.92 2.48
CA GLN A 18 -5.24 22.12 1.27
C GLN A 18 -6.03 20.84 1.54
N THR A 19 -5.75 20.18 2.67
CA THR A 19 -6.55 19.03 3.13
C THR A 19 -7.99 19.42 3.42
N MET A 20 -8.21 20.58 4.05
CA MET A 20 -9.56 21.05 4.34
C MET A 20 -10.35 21.35 3.05
N ARG A 21 -9.71 21.95 2.02
CA ARG A 21 -10.33 22.12 0.70
C ARG A 21 -10.66 20.79 0.04
N ALA A 22 -9.74 19.83 0.09
CA ALA A 22 -9.97 18.50 -0.46
C ALA A 22 -11.17 17.81 0.21
N ARG A 23 -11.28 17.90 1.52
CA ARG A 23 -12.42 17.36 2.29
C ARG A 23 -13.75 18.01 1.89
N GLN A 24 -13.76 19.31 1.58
CA GLN A 24 -14.95 20.01 1.09
C GLN A 24 -15.28 19.66 -0.36
N ASN A 25 -14.27 19.48 -1.21
CA ASN A 25 -14.44 19.19 -2.64
C ASN A 25 -14.85 17.75 -2.93
N PHE A 26 -14.45 16.79 -2.08
CA PHE A 26 -14.65 15.35 -2.31
C PHE A 26 -15.36 14.65 -1.13
N PRO A 27 -16.58 15.07 -0.72
CA PRO A 27 -17.37 14.38 0.29
C PRO A 27 -18.13 13.20 -0.33
N ILE A 28 -17.42 12.18 -0.85
CA ILE A 28 -17.99 11.17 -1.72
C ILE A 28 -18.49 9.95 -0.93
N SER A 29 -17.62 9.26 -0.20
CA SER A 29 -17.94 8.01 0.49
C SER A 29 -18.06 8.12 2.00
N GLY A 30 -17.47 9.14 2.59
CA GLY A 30 -17.33 9.29 4.04
C GLY A 30 -16.31 8.33 4.67
N LEU A 31 -15.61 7.54 3.84
CA LEU A 31 -14.53 6.65 4.29
C LEU A 31 -13.26 7.46 4.55
N LYS A 32 -12.33 6.84 5.27
CA LYS A 32 -10.96 7.34 5.45
C LYS A 32 -9.97 6.47 4.67
N PRO A 33 -8.78 6.98 4.33
CA PRO A 33 -7.77 6.17 3.69
C PRO A 33 -7.39 4.98 4.56
N LEU A 34 -7.15 3.84 3.94
CA LEU A 34 -6.67 2.65 4.63
C LEU A 34 -5.28 2.91 5.22
N TRP A 35 -5.04 2.39 6.42
CA TRP A 35 -3.76 2.60 7.10
C TRP A 35 -2.53 2.21 6.28
N PRO A 36 -2.47 1.07 5.58
CA PRO A 36 -1.29 0.74 4.76
C PRO A 36 -0.97 1.79 3.71
N PHE A 37 -1.99 2.50 3.20
CA PHE A 37 -1.81 3.58 2.22
C PHE A 37 -1.27 4.86 2.86
N VAL A 38 -1.72 5.21 4.08
CA VAL A 38 -1.14 6.30 4.87
C VAL A 38 0.31 5.96 5.23
N GLN A 39 0.55 4.77 5.75
CA GLN A 39 1.85 4.28 6.18
C GLN A 39 2.89 4.36 5.05
N ALA A 40 2.53 3.89 3.85
CA ALA A 40 3.41 3.90 2.70
C ALA A 40 3.77 5.34 2.26
N GLN A 41 2.80 6.26 2.31
CA GLN A 41 3.07 7.67 2.01
C GLN A 41 4.02 8.29 3.04
N VAL A 42 3.86 7.95 4.33
CA VAL A 42 4.75 8.42 5.40
C VAL A 42 6.16 7.86 5.24
N TRP A 43 6.32 6.60 4.83
CA TRP A 43 7.63 6.03 4.51
C TRP A 43 8.34 6.81 3.39
N ILE A 44 7.61 7.19 2.34
CA ILE A 44 8.15 8.00 1.24
C ILE A 44 8.64 9.36 1.78
N LYS A 45 7.83 10.03 2.62
CA LYS A 45 8.22 11.35 3.18
C LYS A 45 9.41 11.24 4.13
N LYS A 46 9.44 10.20 4.97
CA LYS A 46 10.58 9.92 5.85
C LYS A 46 11.86 9.67 5.04
N ALA A 47 11.79 8.82 4.01
CA ALA A 47 12.92 8.55 3.12
C ALA A 47 13.40 9.81 2.39
N ALA A 48 12.47 10.67 1.93
CA ALA A 48 12.82 11.93 1.29
C ALA A 48 13.55 12.89 2.25
N ALA A 49 13.06 13.04 3.49
CA ALA A 49 13.73 13.88 4.48
C ALA A 49 15.15 13.38 4.79
N LEU A 50 15.34 12.06 4.94
CA LEU A 50 16.67 11.45 5.11
C LEU A 50 17.57 11.69 3.90
N THR A 51 17.05 11.51 2.68
CA THR A 51 17.77 11.74 1.44
C THR A 51 18.23 13.21 1.32
N HIS A 52 17.33 14.16 1.55
CA HIS A 52 17.65 15.58 1.45
C HIS A 52 18.56 16.07 2.59
N LYS A 53 18.52 15.45 3.76
CA LYS A 53 19.51 15.67 4.83
C LYS A 53 20.91 15.22 4.39
N GLU A 54 21.01 14.04 3.80
CA GLU A 54 22.26 13.44 3.34
C GLU A 54 22.91 14.25 2.21
N THR A 55 22.09 14.74 1.25
CA THR A 55 22.57 15.59 0.14
C THR A 55 22.80 17.05 0.54
N GLY A 56 22.48 17.43 1.78
CA GLY A 56 22.61 18.82 2.27
C GLY A 56 21.58 19.78 1.67
N ARG A 57 20.56 19.28 0.99
CA ARG A 57 19.50 20.10 0.37
C ARG A 57 18.46 20.58 1.37
N LEU A 58 18.25 19.85 2.45
CA LEU A 58 17.36 20.22 3.55
C LEU A 58 18.21 20.40 4.83
N ASP A 59 17.93 21.47 5.57
CA ASP A 59 18.56 21.71 6.87
C ASP A 59 18.36 20.49 7.80
N ALA A 60 19.43 20.12 8.50
CA ALA A 60 19.43 18.92 9.32
C ALA A 60 18.37 18.94 10.42
N LYS A 61 18.12 20.09 11.06
CA LYS A 61 17.12 20.21 12.12
C LYS A 61 15.70 20.05 11.56
N ALA A 62 15.42 20.63 10.38
CA ALA A 62 14.15 20.48 9.71
C ALA A 62 13.93 19.02 9.27
N ALA A 63 14.94 18.39 8.70
CA ALA A 63 14.89 16.98 8.31
C ALA A 63 14.62 16.05 9.50
N ASP A 64 15.35 16.24 10.61
CA ASP A 64 15.18 15.44 11.83
C ASP A 64 13.79 15.61 12.44
N ALA A 65 13.24 16.82 12.41
CA ALA A 65 11.89 17.08 12.88
C ALA A 65 10.82 16.39 11.99
N ILE A 66 11.01 16.38 10.66
CA ILE A 66 10.14 15.65 9.73
C ILE A 66 10.21 14.14 9.99
N VAL A 67 11.42 13.60 10.18
CA VAL A 67 11.63 12.18 10.52
C VAL A 67 10.94 11.82 11.84
N ALA A 68 11.12 12.64 12.88
CA ALA A 68 10.47 12.42 14.18
C ALA A 68 8.92 12.48 14.06
N ALA A 69 8.38 13.44 13.32
CA ALA A 69 6.95 13.52 13.04
C ALA A 69 6.45 12.27 12.29
N ALA A 70 7.22 11.78 11.32
CA ALA A 70 6.91 10.56 10.58
C ALA A 70 6.89 9.34 11.52
N ASP A 71 7.84 9.22 12.45
CA ASP A 71 7.88 8.14 13.43
C ASP A 71 6.69 8.16 14.39
N GLU A 72 6.23 9.34 14.80
CA GLU A 72 5.01 9.46 15.60
C GLU A 72 3.76 9.01 14.80
N VAL A 73 3.66 9.35 13.52
CA VAL A 73 2.57 8.86 12.66
C VAL A 73 2.64 7.35 12.49
N LEU A 74 3.83 6.80 12.22
CA LEU A 74 4.03 5.34 12.09
C LEU A 74 3.70 4.58 13.39
N ALA A 75 3.89 5.24 14.55
CA ALA A 75 3.45 4.74 15.86
C ALA A 75 1.93 4.95 16.12
N ARG A 76 1.14 5.35 15.11
CA ARG A 76 -0.33 5.51 15.18
C ARG A 76 -0.83 6.62 16.11
N ARG A 77 0.02 7.60 16.43
CA ARG A 77 -0.35 8.69 17.38
C ARG A 77 -1.24 9.77 16.75
N HIS A 78 -1.31 9.83 15.41
CA HIS A 78 -1.96 10.92 14.68
C HIS A 78 -3.00 10.47 13.65
N ASP A 79 -3.58 9.28 13.82
CA ASP A 79 -4.52 8.67 12.87
C ASP A 79 -5.76 9.54 12.57
N ALA A 80 -6.20 10.33 13.54
CA ALA A 80 -7.38 11.17 13.39
C ALA A 80 -7.22 12.26 12.32
N HIS A 81 -5.98 12.61 11.96
CA HIS A 81 -5.68 13.71 11.04
C HIS A 81 -5.60 13.30 9.55
N PHE A 82 -5.74 12.02 9.22
CA PHE A 82 -5.87 11.54 7.85
C PHE A 82 -7.35 11.45 7.50
N VAL A 83 -7.86 12.53 6.88
CA VAL A 83 -9.30 12.81 6.79
C VAL A 83 -9.83 12.88 5.36
N VAL A 84 -8.95 12.75 4.33
CA VAL A 84 -9.39 12.80 2.94
C VAL A 84 -10.12 11.54 2.54
N ASP A 85 -11.18 11.69 1.74
CA ASP A 85 -11.91 10.56 1.19
C ASP A 85 -11.00 9.77 0.21
N PRO A 86 -11.00 8.43 0.23
CA PRO A 86 -10.25 7.65 -0.77
C PRO A 86 -10.72 7.89 -2.19
N TYR A 87 -11.97 8.27 -2.43
CA TYR A 87 -12.52 8.69 -3.72
C TYR A 87 -12.31 10.18 -3.92
N GLN A 88 -11.10 10.58 -4.20
CA GLN A 88 -10.66 11.95 -4.47
C GLN A 88 -10.23 12.12 -5.92
N ALA A 89 -9.62 13.25 -6.28
CA ALA A 89 -8.99 13.41 -7.60
C ALA A 89 -8.06 12.23 -7.89
N GLY A 90 -8.21 11.62 -9.07
CA GLY A 90 -7.61 10.31 -9.41
C GLY A 90 -6.09 10.24 -9.29
N ALA A 91 -5.39 11.39 -9.37
CA ALA A 91 -3.95 11.48 -9.15
C ALA A 91 -3.53 11.28 -7.68
N GLY A 92 -4.46 11.31 -6.71
CA GLY A 92 -4.16 11.16 -5.28
C GLY A 92 -3.54 12.38 -4.61
N THR A 93 -3.65 13.56 -5.22
CA THR A 93 -3.05 14.81 -4.71
C THR A 93 -3.52 15.15 -3.30
N SER A 94 -4.79 14.97 -3.01
CA SER A 94 -5.35 15.27 -1.69
C SER A 94 -4.72 14.42 -0.60
N HIS A 95 -4.50 13.13 -0.86
CA HIS A 95 -3.83 12.24 0.09
C HIS A 95 -2.35 12.64 0.30
N ASN A 96 -1.61 12.92 -0.79
CA ASN A 96 -0.23 13.38 -0.69
C ASN A 96 -0.14 14.67 0.15
N MET A 97 -1.02 15.64 -0.11
CA MET A 97 -1.03 16.90 0.64
C MET A 97 -1.47 16.72 2.10
N ASN A 98 -2.42 15.83 2.39
CA ASN A 98 -2.81 15.55 3.76
C ASN A 98 -1.61 15.04 4.59
N VAL A 99 -0.83 14.13 4.04
CA VAL A 99 0.38 13.63 4.72
C VAL A 99 1.43 14.74 4.84
N ASN A 100 1.66 15.53 3.78
CA ASN A 100 2.61 16.65 3.82
C ASN A 100 2.26 17.66 4.92
N GLU A 101 1.00 18.07 5.01
CA GLU A 101 0.54 19.07 5.99
C GLU A 101 0.62 18.53 7.43
N VAL A 102 0.21 17.29 7.66
CA VAL A 102 0.32 16.63 8.97
C VAL A 102 1.77 16.58 9.45
N LEU A 103 2.68 16.12 8.59
CA LEU A 103 4.10 16.02 8.93
C LEU A 103 4.74 17.41 9.13
N ALA A 104 4.42 18.39 8.27
CA ALA A 104 4.97 19.74 8.39
C ALA A 104 4.50 20.42 9.69
N ASN A 105 3.21 20.35 10.00
CA ASN A 105 2.68 20.96 11.23
C ASN A 105 3.24 20.28 12.47
N ARG A 106 3.35 18.94 12.48
CA ARG A 106 3.94 18.25 13.62
C ARG A 106 5.44 18.54 13.77
N ALA A 107 6.19 18.59 12.67
CA ALA A 107 7.59 18.98 12.68
C ALA A 107 7.78 20.42 13.23
N ASN A 108 6.90 21.35 12.85
CA ASN A 108 6.92 22.71 13.38
C ASN A 108 6.68 22.74 14.90
N GLU A 109 5.73 21.96 15.44
CA GLU A 109 5.57 21.85 16.88
C GLU A 109 6.81 21.29 17.59
N LEU A 110 7.45 20.27 17.03
CA LEU A 110 8.68 19.69 17.58
C LEU A 110 9.84 20.70 17.59
N LEU A 111 9.82 21.66 16.68
CA LEU A 111 10.78 22.76 16.62
C LEU A 111 10.37 24.00 17.45
N GLY A 112 9.28 23.93 18.21
CA GLY A 112 8.77 25.04 19.03
C GLY A 112 7.94 26.08 18.27
N GLY A 113 7.58 25.78 17.01
CA GLY A 113 6.69 26.61 16.19
C GLY A 113 5.21 26.30 16.41
N SER A 114 4.37 26.95 15.62
CA SER A 114 2.89 26.82 15.69
C SER A 114 2.33 26.13 14.44
N ARG A 115 1.22 25.41 14.63
CA ARG A 115 0.44 24.81 13.52
C ARG A 115 -0.04 25.88 12.54
N GLY A 116 -0.13 25.55 11.27
CA GLY A 116 -0.68 26.41 10.23
C GLY A 116 0.21 27.56 9.78
N THR A 117 1.34 27.78 10.42
CA THR A 117 2.32 28.82 10.01
C THR A 117 3.20 28.38 8.84
N TYR A 118 3.38 27.06 8.69
CA TYR A 118 4.29 26.44 7.72
C TYR A 118 5.75 26.95 7.80
N ALA A 119 6.15 27.36 9.01
CA ALA A 119 7.49 27.81 9.31
C ALA A 119 7.94 27.24 10.68
N PRO A 120 9.18 26.69 10.77
CA PRO A 120 10.22 26.65 9.74
C PRO A 120 10.05 25.54 8.69
N VAL A 121 9.14 24.59 8.84
CA VAL A 121 8.90 23.49 7.91
C VAL A 121 7.63 23.75 7.08
N HIS A 122 7.82 23.81 5.74
CA HIS A 122 6.73 23.99 4.78
C HIS A 122 6.32 22.65 4.14
N PRO A 123 5.01 22.34 3.98
CA PRO A 123 4.55 21.05 3.44
C PRO A 123 5.00 20.78 2.00
N ASN A 124 5.04 21.80 1.14
CA ASN A 124 5.50 21.63 -0.24
C ASN A 124 7.01 21.75 -0.38
N ASP A 125 7.60 22.79 0.23
CA ASP A 125 9.01 23.15 -0.05
C ASP A 125 9.99 22.21 0.68
N HIS A 126 9.57 21.62 1.81
CA HIS A 126 10.40 20.73 2.62
C HIS A 126 9.91 19.28 2.62
N VAL A 127 8.67 18.99 3.03
CA VAL A 127 8.16 17.61 3.12
C VAL A 127 7.97 16.99 1.73
N ASN A 128 7.55 17.78 0.74
CA ASN A 128 7.35 17.34 -0.64
C ASN A 128 8.50 17.71 -1.58
N MET A 129 9.65 18.14 -1.05
CA MET A 129 10.80 18.56 -1.84
C MET A 129 11.21 17.52 -2.87
N ALA A 130 11.45 17.93 -4.12
CA ALA A 130 11.80 17.09 -5.28
C ALA A 130 10.78 16.02 -5.67
N GLN A 131 9.58 16.07 -5.12
CA GLN A 131 8.52 15.08 -5.36
C GLN A 131 7.34 15.69 -6.13
N SER A 132 6.62 14.83 -6.83
CA SER A 132 5.30 15.10 -7.40
C SER A 132 4.31 14.08 -6.86
N THR A 133 3.03 14.42 -6.83
CA THR A 133 1.98 13.40 -6.66
C THR A 133 2.14 12.28 -7.68
N ASN A 134 2.62 12.60 -8.88
CA ASN A 134 2.74 11.67 -10.00
C ASN A 134 3.79 10.57 -9.78
N ASP A 135 4.84 10.79 -8.97
CA ASP A 135 5.79 9.74 -8.61
C ASP A 135 5.52 9.14 -7.23
N THR A 136 4.99 9.92 -6.28
CA THR A 136 4.74 9.42 -4.92
C THR A 136 3.55 8.48 -4.85
N ILE A 137 2.44 8.74 -5.56
CA ILE A 137 1.24 7.91 -5.47
C ILE A 137 1.42 6.54 -6.14
N PRO A 138 1.98 6.39 -7.35
CA PRO A 138 2.33 5.09 -7.89
C PRO A 138 3.28 4.29 -7.00
N THR A 139 4.26 4.97 -6.38
CA THR A 139 5.16 4.37 -5.40
C THR A 139 4.41 3.94 -4.14
N ASN A 140 3.50 4.76 -3.62
CA ASN A 140 2.67 4.45 -2.46
C ASN A 140 1.81 3.20 -2.70
N ILE A 141 1.14 3.10 -3.86
CA ILE A 141 0.33 1.93 -4.22
C ILE A 141 1.17 0.65 -4.17
N ARG A 142 2.38 0.68 -4.73
CA ARG A 142 3.32 -0.45 -4.73
C ARG A 142 3.75 -0.82 -3.32
N LEU A 143 4.21 0.13 -2.52
CA LEU A 143 4.67 -0.09 -1.14
C LEU A 143 3.54 -0.59 -0.23
N SER A 144 2.35 0.00 -0.33
CA SER A 144 1.20 -0.41 0.50
C SER A 144 0.74 -1.84 0.19
N ALA A 145 0.78 -2.25 -1.08
CA ALA A 145 0.48 -3.62 -1.49
C ALA A 145 1.54 -4.61 -0.99
N LEU A 146 2.83 -4.28 -1.16
CA LEU A 146 3.94 -5.11 -0.68
C LEU A 146 3.95 -5.27 0.84
N ALA A 147 3.58 -4.23 1.59
CA ALA A 147 3.48 -4.30 3.05
C ALA A 147 2.43 -5.32 3.53
N GLN A 148 1.37 -5.55 2.75
CA GLN A 148 0.31 -6.50 3.07
C GLN A 148 0.57 -7.90 2.51
N LEU A 149 1.57 -8.07 1.66
CA LEU A 149 1.84 -9.33 0.98
C LEU A 149 2.24 -10.45 1.94
N GLY A 150 3.13 -10.17 2.89
CA GLY A 150 3.63 -11.17 3.85
C GLY A 150 2.51 -11.83 4.67
N PRO A 151 1.68 -11.08 5.39
CA PRO A 151 0.53 -11.62 6.13
C PRO A 151 -0.46 -12.38 5.24
N LEU A 152 -0.75 -11.88 4.03
CA LEU A 152 -1.63 -12.55 3.08
C LEU A 152 -1.08 -13.92 2.69
N VAL A 153 0.18 -13.96 2.27
CA VAL A 153 0.86 -15.20 1.86
C VAL A 153 0.87 -16.21 3.00
N ALA A 154 1.25 -15.81 4.21
CA ALA A 154 1.30 -16.70 5.37
C ALA A 154 -0.08 -17.30 5.70
N ALA A 155 -1.15 -16.51 5.62
CA ALA A 155 -2.51 -17.01 5.85
C ALA A 155 -2.92 -18.07 4.81
N PHE A 156 -2.62 -17.84 3.53
CA PHE A 156 -2.95 -18.79 2.47
C PHE A 156 -2.03 -20.02 2.46
N GLU A 157 -0.78 -19.90 2.87
CA GLU A 157 0.10 -21.05 3.10
C GLU A 157 -0.43 -21.95 4.22
N GLY A 158 -0.87 -21.35 5.32
CA GLY A 158 -1.52 -22.09 6.41
C GLY A 158 -2.77 -22.84 5.94
N LEU A 159 -3.61 -22.19 5.10
CA LEU A 159 -4.79 -22.86 4.51
C LEU A 159 -4.39 -24.00 3.57
N ARG A 160 -3.42 -23.76 2.66
CA ARG A 160 -2.87 -24.78 1.77
C ARG A 160 -2.39 -26.01 2.54
N ASP A 161 -1.61 -25.80 3.59
CA ASP A 161 -1.02 -26.87 4.40
C ASP A 161 -2.07 -27.65 5.17
N ALA A 162 -3.09 -26.98 5.69
CA ALA A 162 -4.23 -27.62 6.34
C ALA A 162 -5.03 -28.51 5.35
N LEU A 163 -5.29 -28.01 4.15
CA LEU A 163 -5.95 -28.80 3.08
C LEU A 163 -5.08 -29.98 2.66
N ALA A 164 -3.78 -29.81 2.52
CA ALA A 164 -2.85 -30.91 2.20
C ALA A 164 -2.80 -31.96 3.32
N ALA A 165 -2.85 -31.55 4.57
CA ALA A 165 -2.92 -32.46 5.71
C ALA A 165 -4.21 -33.28 5.71
N LYS A 166 -5.37 -32.64 5.45
CA LYS A 166 -6.66 -33.33 5.27
C LYS A 166 -6.64 -34.26 4.06
N GLY A 167 -5.94 -33.88 2.99
CA GLY A 167 -5.69 -34.74 1.83
C GLY A 167 -5.06 -36.08 2.22
N ARG A 168 -4.02 -36.04 3.05
CA ARG A 168 -3.36 -37.26 3.58
C ARG A 168 -4.23 -38.02 4.56
N GLU A 169 -4.91 -37.32 5.46
CA GLU A 169 -5.79 -37.94 6.48
C GLU A 169 -6.94 -38.73 5.83
N PHE A 170 -7.56 -38.19 4.79
CA PHE A 170 -8.74 -38.79 4.15
C PHE A 170 -8.42 -39.64 2.90
N ASP A 171 -7.14 -39.92 2.63
CA ASP A 171 -6.76 -40.64 1.40
C ASP A 171 -7.28 -42.08 1.35
N HIS A 172 -7.59 -42.67 2.50
CA HIS A 172 -8.16 -44.02 2.60
C HIS A 172 -9.67 -44.07 2.36
N ILE A 173 -10.37 -42.93 2.29
CA ILE A 173 -11.82 -42.87 2.17
C ILE A 173 -12.21 -42.86 0.69
N VAL A 174 -12.80 -43.94 0.21
CA VAL A 174 -13.36 -44.04 -1.15
C VAL A 174 -14.77 -43.51 -1.17
N LYS A 175 -15.10 -42.70 -2.15
CA LYS A 175 -16.44 -42.10 -2.39
C LYS A 175 -16.78 -42.06 -3.86
N ALA A 176 -18.05 -41.77 -4.19
CA ALA A 176 -18.40 -41.40 -5.56
C ALA A 176 -17.88 -40.00 -5.88
N GLY A 177 -17.06 -39.87 -6.92
CA GLY A 177 -16.80 -38.62 -7.59
C GLY A 177 -18.03 -38.14 -8.32
N ARG A 178 -18.26 -36.83 -8.40
CA ARG A 178 -19.46 -36.23 -8.97
C ARG A 178 -19.15 -35.34 -10.16
N THR A 179 -19.98 -35.44 -11.20
CA THR A 179 -20.05 -34.50 -12.31
C THR A 179 -21.50 -34.02 -12.42
N HIS A 180 -21.70 -32.70 -12.58
CA HIS A 180 -23.05 -32.11 -12.53
C HIS A 180 -23.86 -32.53 -11.30
N LEU A 181 -23.24 -32.67 -10.15
CA LEU A 181 -23.83 -33.14 -8.88
C LEU A 181 -24.37 -34.56 -8.92
N GLN A 182 -24.10 -35.33 -9.97
CA GLN A 182 -24.48 -36.73 -10.12
C GLN A 182 -23.26 -37.64 -9.89
N ASP A 183 -23.52 -38.82 -9.32
CA ASP A 183 -22.50 -39.83 -9.10
C ASP A 183 -21.89 -40.27 -10.44
N ALA A 184 -20.55 -40.30 -10.52
CA ALA A 184 -19.82 -40.64 -11.73
C ALA A 184 -18.86 -41.82 -11.45
N MET A 185 -17.61 -41.54 -11.10
CA MET A 185 -16.56 -42.53 -10.93
C MET A 185 -16.00 -42.51 -9.51
N PRO A 186 -15.46 -43.64 -9.01
CA PRO A 186 -14.80 -43.67 -7.70
C PRO A 186 -13.63 -42.67 -7.61
N ILE A 187 -13.53 -41.95 -6.48
CA ILE A 187 -12.43 -41.07 -6.11
C ILE A 187 -12.16 -41.21 -4.63
N ARG A 188 -10.94 -40.93 -4.20
CA ARG A 188 -10.66 -40.82 -2.77
C ARG A 188 -10.92 -39.41 -2.28
N LEU A 189 -11.53 -39.26 -1.11
CA LEU A 189 -11.80 -37.95 -0.49
C LEU A 189 -10.50 -37.15 -0.34
N GLY A 190 -9.39 -37.80 0.02
CA GLY A 190 -8.08 -37.19 0.11
C GLY A 190 -7.60 -36.55 -1.19
N GLN A 191 -7.96 -37.11 -2.37
CA GLN A 191 -7.60 -36.52 -3.66
C GLN A 191 -8.29 -35.17 -3.90
N GLU A 192 -9.55 -35.00 -3.46
CA GLU A 192 -10.27 -33.73 -3.56
C GLU A 192 -9.58 -32.64 -2.71
N PHE A 193 -9.24 -32.96 -1.45
CA PHE A 193 -8.52 -32.02 -0.57
C PHE A 193 -7.11 -31.69 -1.09
N ALA A 194 -6.39 -32.66 -1.61
CA ALA A 194 -5.08 -32.45 -2.24
C ALA A 194 -5.19 -31.53 -3.48
N ALA A 195 -6.25 -31.65 -4.25
CA ALA A 195 -6.52 -30.77 -5.39
C ALA A 195 -6.81 -29.32 -4.97
N TYR A 196 -7.54 -29.10 -3.85
CA TYR A 196 -7.73 -27.75 -3.30
C TYR A 196 -6.40 -27.15 -2.84
N ALA A 197 -5.56 -27.91 -2.13
CA ALA A 197 -4.23 -27.48 -1.73
C ALA A 197 -3.37 -27.10 -2.94
N GLY A 198 -3.34 -27.93 -3.99
CA GLY A 198 -2.63 -27.67 -5.23
C GLY A 198 -3.12 -26.40 -5.95
N SER A 199 -4.42 -26.12 -5.90
CA SER A 199 -4.99 -24.91 -6.47
C SER A 199 -4.54 -23.65 -5.72
N MET A 200 -4.48 -23.69 -4.38
CA MET A 200 -3.96 -22.61 -3.54
C MET A 200 -2.48 -22.36 -3.81
N ASP A 201 -1.67 -23.42 -3.91
CA ASP A 201 -0.24 -23.31 -4.22
C ASP A 201 0.02 -22.63 -5.58
N ARG A 202 -0.73 -23.02 -6.62
CA ARG A 202 -0.65 -22.38 -7.93
C ARG A 202 -1.07 -20.90 -7.90
N ALA A 203 -2.10 -20.55 -7.11
CA ALA A 203 -2.54 -19.17 -6.98
C ALA A 203 -1.50 -18.33 -6.23
N LEU A 204 -0.90 -18.85 -5.15
CA LEU A 204 0.15 -18.17 -4.40
C LEU A 204 1.40 -17.88 -5.26
N ARG A 205 1.79 -18.81 -6.12
CA ARG A 205 2.91 -18.57 -7.07
C ARG A 205 2.63 -17.36 -7.96
N ARG A 206 1.43 -17.26 -8.55
CA ARG A 206 1.03 -16.11 -9.38
C ARG A 206 1.01 -14.80 -8.60
N VAL A 207 0.55 -14.83 -7.35
CA VAL A 207 0.56 -13.64 -6.48
C VAL A 207 2.00 -13.17 -6.24
N ARG A 208 2.94 -14.08 -5.94
CA ARG A 208 4.35 -13.73 -5.72
C ARG A 208 5.00 -13.19 -6.99
N GLU A 209 4.76 -13.83 -8.14
CA GLU A 209 5.25 -13.39 -9.45
C GLU A 209 4.76 -11.97 -9.78
N ALA A 210 3.46 -11.70 -9.59
CA ALA A 210 2.91 -10.38 -9.84
C ALA A 210 3.39 -9.33 -8.83
N ALA A 211 3.62 -9.72 -7.57
CA ALA A 211 4.15 -8.84 -6.54
C ALA A 211 5.59 -8.43 -6.80
N ASP A 212 6.38 -9.23 -7.52
CA ASP A 212 7.77 -8.89 -7.84
C ASP A 212 7.87 -7.64 -8.71
N TYR A 213 6.95 -7.42 -9.65
CA TYR A 213 6.89 -6.20 -10.46
C TYR A 213 6.55 -4.95 -9.64
N LEU A 214 5.92 -5.09 -8.46
CA LEU A 214 5.65 -3.95 -7.57
C LEU A 214 6.92 -3.44 -6.86
N ARG A 215 8.02 -4.16 -6.91
CA ARG A 215 9.30 -3.78 -6.29
C ARG A 215 10.05 -2.70 -7.07
N ASP A 216 9.70 -2.50 -8.34
CA ASP A 216 10.29 -1.48 -9.20
C ASP A 216 9.61 -0.14 -8.96
N LEU A 217 10.36 0.85 -8.46
CA LEU A 217 9.82 2.15 -8.05
C LEU A 217 10.14 3.24 -9.07
N GLY A 218 9.12 4.04 -9.39
CA GLY A 218 9.25 5.23 -10.22
C GLY A 218 9.61 6.51 -9.45
N ILE A 219 9.88 6.40 -8.13
CA ILE A 219 10.21 7.56 -7.29
C ILE A 219 11.46 8.28 -7.79
N GLY A 220 11.44 9.62 -7.75
CA GLY A 220 12.46 10.47 -8.36
C GLY A 220 12.19 10.80 -9.82
N GLY A 221 11.11 10.29 -10.40
CA GLY A 221 10.64 10.72 -11.72
C GLY A 221 10.01 12.11 -11.73
N SER A 222 9.63 12.63 -10.56
CA SER A 222 8.97 13.92 -10.39
C SER A 222 7.65 13.99 -11.17
N ALA A 223 7.44 15.04 -11.99
CA ALA A 223 6.15 15.28 -12.64
C ALA A 223 5.82 14.31 -13.78
N VAL A 224 6.81 13.91 -14.59
CA VAL A 224 6.60 13.16 -15.84
C VAL A 224 7.59 12.00 -16.05
N GLY A 225 8.35 11.64 -15.05
CA GLY A 225 9.29 10.52 -15.10
C GLY A 225 10.73 10.89 -15.46
N THR A 226 10.98 12.12 -15.92
CA THR A 226 12.31 12.57 -16.37
C THR A 226 13.24 12.99 -15.21
N GLY A 227 12.68 13.34 -14.03
CA GLY A 227 13.45 13.78 -12.88
C GLY A 227 14.18 15.11 -13.06
N VAL A 228 13.67 16.02 -13.90
CA VAL A 228 14.36 17.29 -14.26
C VAL A 228 14.71 18.16 -13.04
N THR A 229 13.91 18.11 -11.98
CA THR A 229 14.10 18.89 -10.74
C THR A 229 14.77 18.13 -9.62
N VAL A 230 15.34 16.97 -9.91
CA VAL A 230 15.83 16.00 -8.93
C VAL A 230 17.31 15.73 -9.18
N GLU A 231 18.10 15.59 -8.14
CA GLU A 231 19.51 15.20 -8.25
C GLU A 231 19.65 13.79 -8.83
N GLN A 232 20.73 13.54 -9.54
CA GLN A 232 20.97 12.29 -10.23
C GLN A 232 20.96 11.06 -9.28
N GLU A 233 21.48 11.22 -8.06
CA GLU A 233 21.55 10.17 -7.04
C GLU A 233 20.24 10.01 -6.23
N TYR A 234 19.29 10.93 -6.32
CA TYR A 234 18.08 10.92 -5.51
C TYR A 234 17.28 9.61 -5.61
N PRO A 235 17.03 9.02 -6.79
CA PRO A 235 16.29 7.76 -6.87
C PRO A 235 16.98 6.61 -6.13
N GLN A 236 18.28 6.52 -6.20
CA GLN A 236 19.11 5.50 -5.53
C GLN A 236 19.07 5.69 -4.00
N LEU A 237 19.23 6.92 -3.53
CA LEU A 237 19.18 7.27 -2.11
C LEU A 237 17.78 7.01 -1.54
N MET A 238 16.74 7.45 -2.23
CA MET A 238 15.35 7.16 -1.86
C MET A 238 15.09 5.67 -1.73
N ASN A 239 15.51 4.88 -2.71
CA ASN A 239 15.33 3.43 -2.70
C ASN A 239 16.09 2.79 -1.53
N ARG A 240 17.32 3.22 -1.23
CA ARG A 240 18.08 2.74 -0.09
C ARG A 240 17.35 3.02 1.22
N HIS A 241 16.95 4.27 1.47
CA HIS A 241 16.22 4.64 2.69
C HIS A 241 14.87 3.93 2.81
N LEU A 242 14.14 3.75 1.71
CA LEU A 242 12.90 2.98 1.73
C LEU A 242 13.14 1.52 2.11
N ARG A 243 14.20 0.89 1.60
CA ARG A 243 14.59 -0.49 1.99
C ARG A 243 14.93 -0.57 3.47
N GLU A 244 15.71 0.39 3.99
CA GLU A 244 16.09 0.46 5.41
C GLU A 244 14.86 0.65 6.32
N ILE A 245 13.92 1.52 5.94
CA ILE A 245 12.70 1.80 6.71
C ILE A 245 11.72 0.62 6.69
N THR A 246 11.57 -0.04 5.55
CA THR A 246 10.49 -1.02 5.33
C THR A 246 10.94 -2.47 5.45
N GLY A 247 12.22 -2.76 5.29
CA GLY A 247 12.74 -4.12 5.13
C GLY A 247 12.36 -4.78 3.80
N LEU A 248 11.71 -4.07 2.89
CA LEU A 248 11.30 -4.60 1.59
C LEU A 248 12.47 -4.61 0.60
N GLU A 249 12.53 -5.64 -0.23
CA GLU A 249 13.47 -5.70 -1.35
C GLU A 249 12.93 -4.84 -2.51
N LEU A 250 13.34 -3.58 -2.56
CA LEU A 250 12.91 -2.61 -3.57
C LEU A 250 14.00 -2.36 -4.59
N ARG A 251 13.61 -1.97 -5.80
CA ARG A 251 14.51 -1.67 -6.92
C ARG A 251 14.22 -0.27 -7.46
N VAL A 252 15.26 0.41 -7.92
CA VAL A 252 15.09 1.61 -8.73
C VAL A 252 14.64 1.16 -10.11
N GLY A 253 13.50 1.64 -10.55
CA GLY A 253 12.96 1.28 -11.85
C GLY A 253 13.81 1.81 -13.01
N GLU A 254 14.03 1.00 -14.02
CA GLU A 254 14.81 1.35 -15.21
C GLU A 254 14.13 2.46 -16.02
N ASP A 255 12.82 2.36 -16.20
CA ASP A 255 11.99 3.35 -16.90
C ASP A 255 10.96 3.97 -15.95
N ARG A 256 11.32 5.09 -15.35
CA ARG A 256 10.44 5.82 -14.44
C ARG A 256 9.23 6.44 -15.16
N ILE A 257 9.33 6.73 -16.45
CA ILE A 257 8.21 7.26 -17.26
C ILE A 257 7.14 6.18 -17.35
N GLN A 258 7.53 4.95 -17.71
CA GLN A 258 6.63 3.81 -17.79
C GLN A 258 5.98 3.50 -16.43
N LEU A 259 6.77 3.45 -15.35
CA LEU A 259 6.30 3.11 -14.00
C LEU A 259 5.35 4.15 -13.39
N MET A 260 5.40 5.39 -13.86
CA MET A 260 4.52 6.46 -13.40
C MET A 260 3.23 6.56 -14.22
N GLN A 261 3.28 6.34 -15.53
CA GLN A 261 2.10 6.46 -16.40
C GLN A 261 1.23 5.20 -16.40
N SER A 262 1.83 4.00 -16.16
CA SER A 262 1.12 2.72 -16.24
C SER A 262 0.87 2.13 -14.87
N MET A 263 -0.39 1.82 -14.58
CA MET A 263 -0.78 1.04 -13.41
C MET A 263 -0.93 -0.47 -13.73
N GLY A 264 -0.36 -0.93 -14.86
CA GLY A 264 -0.44 -2.31 -15.34
C GLY A 264 -0.01 -3.34 -14.29
N ASP A 265 1.10 -3.09 -13.59
CA ASP A 265 1.60 -4.00 -12.53
C ASP A 265 0.62 -4.12 -11.36
N ALA A 266 0.05 -2.99 -10.91
CA ALA A 266 -0.95 -2.99 -9.84
C ALA A 266 -2.25 -3.69 -10.29
N ALA A 267 -2.66 -3.49 -11.53
CA ALA A 267 -3.82 -4.18 -12.12
C ALA A 267 -3.58 -5.69 -12.24
N ALA A 268 -2.40 -6.11 -12.69
CA ALA A 268 -2.00 -7.52 -12.75
C ALA A 268 -1.98 -8.16 -11.37
N PHE A 269 -1.38 -7.50 -10.38
CA PHE A 269 -1.39 -7.96 -8.99
C PHE A 269 -2.82 -8.11 -8.46
N SER A 270 -3.68 -7.11 -8.64
CA SER A 270 -5.10 -7.17 -8.26
C SER A 270 -5.84 -8.34 -8.93
N ALA A 271 -5.54 -8.61 -10.22
CA ALA A 271 -6.13 -9.74 -10.93
C ALA A 271 -5.71 -11.10 -10.33
N THR A 272 -4.47 -11.23 -9.84
CA THR A 272 -4.04 -12.47 -9.15
C THR A 272 -4.76 -12.67 -7.82
N LEU A 273 -5.02 -11.59 -7.06
CA LEU A 273 -5.81 -11.63 -5.82
C LEU A 273 -7.26 -12.05 -6.11
N ARG A 274 -7.85 -11.55 -7.20
CA ARG A 274 -9.17 -12.03 -7.64
C ARG A 274 -9.15 -13.52 -7.99
N GLY A 275 -8.11 -14.00 -8.68
CA GLY A 275 -7.93 -15.43 -8.97
C GLY A 275 -7.84 -16.27 -7.69
N LEU A 276 -7.10 -15.79 -6.69
CA LEU A 276 -6.99 -16.44 -5.38
C LEU A 276 -8.38 -16.52 -4.68
N ALA A 277 -9.15 -15.43 -4.70
CA ALA A 277 -10.49 -15.40 -4.13
C ALA A 277 -11.47 -16.38 -4.84
N ILE A 278 -11.35 -16.55 -6.17
CA ILE A 278 -12.15 -17.53 -6.93
C ILE A 278 -11.84 -18.95 -6.46
N TYR A 279 -10.57 -19.32 -6.29
CA TYR A 279 -10.20 -20.64 -5.78
C TYR A 279 -10.71 -20.87 -4.35
N LEU A 280 -10.62 -19.86 -3.49
CA LEU A 280 -11.16 -19.93 -2.13
C LEU A 280 -12.67 -20.13 -2.13
N SER A 281 -13.41 -19.35 -2.91
CA SER A 281 -14.87 -19.44 -3.06
C SER A 281 -15.30 -20.83 -3.60
N LYS A 282 -14.60 -21.34 -4.62
CA LYS A 282 -14.83 -22.67 -5.18
C LYS A 282 -14.64 -23.76 -4.12
N SER A 283 -13.50 -23.75 -3.42
CA SER A 283 -13.20 -24.75 -2.39
C SER A 283 -14.23 -24.73 -1.25
N ALA A 284 -14.64 -23.54 -0.79
CA ALA A 284 -15.68 -23.39 0.24
C ALA A 284 -17.04 -23.90 -0.24
N SER A 285 -17.37 -23.66 -1.51
CA SER A 285 -18.63 -24.17 -2.12
C SER A 285 -18.64 -25.68 -2.25
N ASP A 286 -17.51 -26.28 -2.61
CA ASP A 286 -17.40 -27.75 -2.74
C ASP A 286 -17.44 -28.47 -1.37
N LEU A 287 -16.92 -27.85 -0.33
CA LEU A 287 -16.96 -28.43 1.02
C LEU A 287 -18.39 -28.50 1.60
N ARG A 288 -19.32 -27.63 1.15
CA ARG A 288 -20.72 -27.67 1.62
C ARG A 288 -21.40 -29.02 1.38
N PRO A 289 -21.38 -29.61 0.14
CA PRO A 289 -21.97 -30.93 -0.08
C PRO A 289 -21.31 -32.07 0.69
N VAL A 290 -20.03 -31.94 1.03
CA VAL A 290 -19.29 -32.95 1.79
C VAL A 290 -19.73 -33.04 3.25
N VAL A 291 -20.16 -31.92 3.85
CA VAL A 291 -20.65 -31.85 5.23
C VAL A 291 -22.16 -31.96 5.34
N MET A 292 -22.87 -31.95 4.22
CA MET A 292 -24.33 -32.20 4.20
C MET A 292 -24.57 -33.71 4.32
N GLY A 293 -25.37 -34.11 5.30
CA GLY A 293 -25.78 -35.50 5.46
C GLY A 293 -26.50 -36.05 4.22
N PRO A 294 -26.75 -37.37 4.16
CA PRO A 294 -27.43 -38.00 3.04
C PRO A 294 -28.81 -37.33 2.83
N ARG A 295 -29.07 -36.94 1.58
CA ARG A 295 -30.43 -36.48 1.20
C ARG A 295 -31.36 -37.67 1.37
N ARG A 296 -32.35 -37.53 2.24
CA ARG A 296 -33.50 -38.45 2.31
C ARG A 296 -34.44 -38.20 1.14
#